data_86e4fd19b9d65b68c6403459999b3869
#
_entry.id   86e4fd19b9d65b68c6403459999b3869
#
_cell.length_a   1.000
_cell.length_b   1.000
_cell.length_c   1.000
_cell.angle_alpha   90.00
_cell.angle_beta   90.00
_cell.angle_gamma   90.00
#
_symmetry.space_group_name_H-M   'P 1'
#
loop_
_entity.id
_entity.type
_entity.pdbx_description
1 polymer ?
#
loop_
_entity_poly.entity_id
_entity_poly.type
_entity_poly.pdbx_seq_one_letter_code
_entity_poly.pdbx_strand_id
1 'polypeptide(L)' 'MDFKDLEYFAAIARCGNITRAAQQLYVSQPTLSKFLQKLEGDTGLVLF' A
#
# COMPACT_ATOMS: atom_id res chain seq x y z
N MET A 1 -11.78 -5.83 0.06
CA MET A 1 -10.60 -5.36 0.83
C MET A 1 -10.65 -5.99 2.21
N ASP A 2 -9.63 -6.71 2.57
CA ASP A 2 -9.63 -7.37 3.87
C ASP A 2 -8.84 -6.53 4.89
N PHE A 3 -8.70 -7.06 6.09
CA PHE A 3 -8.05 -6.35 7.18
C PHE A 3 -6.60 -5.98 6.86
N LYS A 4 -5.89 -6.88 6.20
CA LYS A 4 -4.50 -6.66 5.84
C LYS A 4 -4.36 -5.53 4.83
N ASP A 5 -5.29 -5.45 3.89
CA ASP A 5 -5.29 -4.38 2.90
C ASP A 5 -5.49 -3.01 3.56
N LEU A 6 -6.38 -2.96 4.55
CA LEU A 6 -6.59 -1.72 5.30
C LEU A 6 -5.33 -1.31 6.05
N GLU A 7 -4.64 -2.28 6.63
CA GLU A 7 -3.40 -2.02 7.36
C GLU A 7 -2.34 -1.45 6.45
N TYR A 8 -2.17 -2.03 5.27
CA TYR A 8 -1.21 -1.54 4.28
C TYR A 8 -1.58 -0.14 3.82
N PHE A 9 -2.83 0.08 3.50
CA PHE A 9 -3.30 1.38 3.04
C PHE A 9 -3.07 2.46 4.10
N ALA A 10 -3.41 2.15 5.35
CA ALA A 10 -3.24 3.09 6.44
C ALA A 10 -1.77 3.46 6.66
N ALA A 11 -0.87 2.48 6.53
CA ALA A 11 0.56 2.74 6.69
C ALA A 11 1.07 3.67 5.58
N ILE A 12 0.65 3.44 4.34
CA ILE A 12 1.06 4.28 3.23
C ILE A 12 0.55 5.71 3.41
N ALA A 13 -0.71 5.85 3.80
CA ALA A 13 -1.31 7.16 3.99
C ALA A 13 -0.62 7.93 5.12
N ARG A 14 -0.27 7.22 6.18
CA ARG A 14 0.37 7.83 7.33
C ARG A 14 1.80 8.26 7.04
N CYS A 15 2.54 7.43 6.33
CA CYS A 15 3.95 7.69 6.02
C CYS A 15 4.12 8.66 4.86
N GLY A 16 3.19 8.69 3.92
CA GLY A 16 3.31 9.49 2.72
C GLY A 16 4.42 9.06 1.80
N ASN A 17 4.95 7.85 2.00
CA ASN A 17 6.09 7.36 1.26
C ASN A 17 6.05 5.84 1.25
N ILE A 18 6.00 5.25 0.05
CA ILE A 18 5.84 3.81 -0.09
C ILE A 18 7.04 3.04 0.46
N THR A 19 8.25 3.57 0.29
CA THR A 19 9.46 2.91 0.80
C THR A 19 9.43 2.83 2.32
N ARG A 20 9.07 3.92 2.97
CA ARG A 20 9.00 3.96 4.41
C ARG A 20 7.87 3.09 4.95
N ALA A 21 6.72 3.09 4.27
CA ALA A 21 5.61 2.26 4.66
C ALA A 21 5.98 0.77 4.57
N ALA A 22 6.69 0.40 3.52
CA ALA A 22 7.15 -0.99 3.37
C ALA A 22 8.07 -1.39 4.52
N GLN A 23 8.95 -0.50 4.94
CA GLN A 23 9.83 -0.76 6.07
C GLN A 23 9.04 -0.97 7.35
N GLN A 24 8.04 -0.14 7.60
CA GLN A 24 7.21 -0.26 8.79
C GLN A 24 6.41 -1.55 8.80
N LEU A 25 5.98 -2.00 7.63
CA LEU A 25 5.18 -3.21 7.50
C LEU A 25 6.02 -4.47 7.40
N TYR A 26 7.36 -4.32 7.37
CA TYR A 26 8.28 -5.45 7.23
C TYR A 26 8.06 -6.22 5.94
N VAL A 27 7.73 -5.50 4.86
CA VAL A 27 7.58 -6.09 3.53
C VAL A 27 8.51 -5.36 2.57
N SER A 28 8.78 -5.99 1.41
CA SER A 28 9.60 -5.35 0.40
C SER A 28 8.80 -4.27 -0.32
N GLN A 29 9.51 -3.27 -0.86
CA GLN A 29 8.87 -2.22 -1.64
C GLN A 29 8.11 -2.78 -2.85
N PRO A 30 8.66 -3.73 -3.63
CA PRO A 30 7.90 -4.30 -4.74
C PRO A 30 6.59 -4.94 -4.31
N THR A 31 6.56 -5.57 -3.13
CA THR A 31 5.34 -6.17 -2.61
C THR A 31 4.28 -5.10 -2.39
N LEU A 32 4.67 -3.99 -1.79
CA LEU A 32 3.73 -2.91 -1.50
C LEU A 32 3.29 -2.20 -2.79
N SER A 33 4.21 -2.05 -3.75
CA SER A 33 3.87 -1.49 -5.05
C SER A 33 2.82 -2.32 -5.77
N LYS A 34 2.96 -3.65 -5.73
CA LYS A 34 1.97 -4.54 -6.32
C LYS A 34 0.61 -4.40 -5.65
N PHE A 35 0.62 -4.25 -4.34
CA PHE A 35 -0.61 -4.02 -3.60
C PHE A 35 -1.32 -2.76 -4.09
N LEU A 36 -0.59 -1.67 -4.27
CA LEU A 36 -1.17 -0.43 -4.77
C LEU A 36 -1.72 -0.58 -6.17
N GLN A 37 -0.99 -1.27 -7.05
CA GLN A 37 -1.44 -1.50 -8.40
C GLN A 37 -2.75 -2.29 -8.41
N LYS A 38 -2.87 -3.27 -7.53
CA LYS A 38 -4.07 -4.06 -7.41
C LYS A 38 -5.25 -3.20 -6.98
N LEU A 39 -5.04 -2.32 -6.02
CA LEU A 39 -6.08 -1.40 -5.56
C LEU A 39 -6.53 -0.46 -6.67
N GLU A 40 -5.60 0.09 -7.41
CA GLU A 40 -5.92 0.98 -8.52
C GLU A 40 -6.74 0.25 -9.58
N GLY A 41 -6.36 -0.99 -9.87
CA GLY A 41 -7.09 -1.80 -10.83
C GLY A 41 -8.50 -2.12 -10.38
N ASP A 42 -8.67 -2.39 -9.09
CA ASP A 42 -9.98 -2.75 -8.54
C ASP A 42 -10.91 -1.54 -8.41
N THR A 43 -10.36 -0.39 -8.05
CA THR A 43 -11.17 0.79 -7.74
C THR A 43 -11.15 1.85 -8.83
N GLY A 44 -10.18 1.80 -9.73
CA GLY A 44 -9.99 2.82 -10.75
C GLY A 44 -9.46 4.13 -10.22
N LEU A 45 -8.98 4.15 -8.98
CA LEU A 45 -8.42 5.35 -8.36
C LEU A 45 -6.91 5.31 -8.40
N VAL A 46 -6.32 6.49 -8.62
CA VAL A 46 -4.87 6.65 -8.50
C VAL A 46 -4.59 7.15 -7.09
N LEU A 47 -3.92 6.34 -6.29
CA LEU A 47 -3.70 6.65 -4.89
C LEU A 47 -2.44 7.48 -4.65
N PHE A 48 -1.39 7.20 -5.40
CA PHE A 48 -0.12 7.92 -5.23
C PHE A 48 0.64 8.06 -6.53
#